data_11a1304317cbb358cfe9eea1039e72a1
#
_entry.id   11a1304317cbb358cfe9eea1039e72a1
#
_cell.length_a   1.000
_cell.length_b   1.000
_cell.length_c   1.000
_cell.angle_alpha   90.00
_cell.angle_beta   90.00
_cell.angle_gamma   90.00
#
_symmetry.space_group_name_H-M   'P 1'
#
loop_
_entity.id
_entity.type
_entity.pdbx_description
1 polymer ?
#
loop_
_entity_poly.entity_id
_entity_poly.type
_entity_poly.pdbx_seq_one_letter_code
_entity_poly.pdbx_strand_id
1 'polypeptide(L)'
;VSTTSFPEQRTPHPGTMDTELLRTPPQNLEAEQAVLGALMSSTGAFERYLAEILETGITADEYYRPAHATIHRAICTVRQTGEPVDPITVGAELTRRGELTKAGGASYLHTCVQAVPTVANGPRYAEIVRAKAYRRAAIESAQRILQYAYSEEGDEADVRGLVEQELTAIVAGTPGLATAPPSVGDLYLDYVAELEEVQNGRQTGTTYGLTDLDTITSGMHPGNVTVIAAQSGVGKSTLALNAAVAAAKTGTTVMFSSLEMSSTELMHKIAAAEGRIGLHHLTRQDGLTPDNWKEVERLGRELFRTLPLRVYRPDGAFLRDIESAARACARDGGLGVLVVDYVQLVETEQARNITREQAVAGVSRGLKNLSVALDCHVIALSQLNDDGLMRESRAIKNDASVVIRVERPDLNEPESPRAGEVDIVIEKNRFGPVATVTAAAQLHYSRFVDMAQL
;
A
#
# COMPACT_ATOMS: atom_id res chain seq x y z
N VAL A 1 -16.79 -43.99 31.91
CA VAL A 1 -16.56 -42.80 32.72
C VAL A 1 -15.12 -42.38 32.43
N SER A 2 -14.92 -41.49 31.48
CA SER A 2 -13.57 -40.89 31.18
C SER A 2 -13.66 -39.41 31.49
N THR A 3 -12.94 -39.04 32.52
CA THR A 3 -12.73 -37.65 32.98
C THR A 3 -11.69 -36.98 32.10
N THR A 4 -12.10 -36.04 31.26
CA THR A 4 -11.23 -35.11 30.53
C THR A 4 -10.80 -33.97 31.46
N SER A 5 -9.55 -33.95 31.82
CA SER A 5 -8.92 -32.85 32.58
C SER A 5 -8.64 -31.69 31.65
N PHE A 6 -9.17 -30.48 31.98
CA PHE A 6 -8.80 -29.22 31.38
C PHE A 6 -7.38 -28.80 31.81
N PRO A 7 -6.57 -28.17 30.94
CA PRO A 7 -5.28 -27.67 31.32
C PRO A 7 -5.43 -26.45 32.25
N GLU A 8 -4.70 -26.49 33.37
CA GLU A 8 -4.59 -25.38 34.35
C GLU A 8 -4.10 -24.10 33.68
N GLN A 9 -4.89 -23.04 33.86
CA GLN A 9 -4.46 -21.67 33.55
C GLN A 9 -3.27 -21.30 34.44
N ARG A 10 -2.09 -21.16 33.83
CA ARG A 10 -0.92 -20.59 34.51
C ARG A 10 -1.20 -19.11 34.80
N THR A 11 -1.45 -18.80 36.07
CA THR A 11 -1.40 -17.42 36.57
C THR A 11 0.02 -16.87 36.41
N PRO A 12 0.22 -15.66 35.86
CA PRO A 12 1.57 -15.08 35.82
C PRO A 12 2.05 -14.75 37.22
N HIS A 13 3.24 -15.23 37.55
CA HIS A 13 3.91 -14.89 38.82
C HIS A 13 4.25 -13.40 38.86
N PRO A 14 3.95 -12.65 39.96
CA PRO A 14 4.22 -11.22 40.07
C PRO A 14 5.69 -10.85 40.33
N GLY A 15 6.65 -11.69 39.92
CA GLY A 15 8.07 -11.50 40.20
C GLY A 15 8.97 -11.18 38.99
N THR A 16 8.45 -11.11 37.78
CA THR A 16 9.27 -10.97 36.56
C THR A 16 9.28 -9.56 35.94
N MET A 17 8.46 -8.62 36.42
CA MET A 17 8.41 -7.25 35.86
C MET A 17 9.60 -6.35 36.29
N ASP A 18 10.21 -6.57 37.43
CA ASP A 18 11.30 -5.69 37.93
C ASP A 18 12.66 -5.97 37.28
N THR A 19 12.86 -7.12 36.65
CA THR A 19 14.15 -7.48 36.04
C THR A 19 14.27 -7.02 34.58
N GLU A 20 13.19 -6.67 33.91
CA GLU A 20 13.20 -6.19 32.51
C GLU A 20 13.59 -4.72 32.37
N LEU A 21 13.43 -3.91 33.42
CA LEU A 21 13.77 -2.47 33.43
C LEU A 21 15.28 -2.20 33.55
N LEU A 22 16.11 -3.23 33.82
CA LEU A 22 17.57 -3.13 33.97
C LEU A 22 18.34 -3.64 32.74
N ARG A 23 17.68 -3.94 31.63
CA ARG A 23 18.36 -4.38 30.41
C ARG A 23 19.09 -3.23 29.75
N THR A 24 20.37 -3.37 29.49
CA THR A 24 21.17 -2.40 28.71
C THR A 24 20.56 -2.29 27.30
N PRO A 25 20.28 -1.06 26.83
CA PRO A 25 19.75 -0.88 25.47
C PRO A 25 20.63 -1.54 24.40
N PRO A 26 20.06 -2.07 23.33
CA PRO A 26 20.81 -2.71 22.26
C PRO A 26 21.88 -1.78 21.68
N GLN A 27 23.16 -2.19 21.76
CA GLN A 27 24.30 -1.40 21.30
C GLN A 27 25.41 -2.31 20.77
N ASN A 28 26.33 -1.73 20.01
CA ASN A 28 27.61 -2.33 19.63
C ASN A 28 28.66 -1.22 19.48
N LEU A 29 29.34 -0.92 20.58
CA LEU A 29 30.33 0.19 20.63
C LEU A 29 31.53 -0.05 19.72
N GLU A 30 31.94 -1.30 19.52
CA GLU A 30 33.03 -1.66 18.62
C GLU A 30 32.66 -1.35 17.17
N ALA A 31 31.45 -1.68 16.74
CA ALA A 31 30.95 -1.34 15.41
C ALA A 31 30.83 0.18 15.23
N GLU A 32 30.36 0.92 16.24
CA GLU A 32 30.27 2.37 16.19
C GLU A 32 31.67 3.02 16.01
N GLN A 33 32.67 2.57 16.79
CA GLN A 33 34.05 3.04 16.64
C GLN A 33 34.60 2.69 15.27
N ALA A 34 34.34 1.47 14.79
CA ALA A 34 34.81 1.03 13.48
C ALA A 34 34.18 1.85 12.32
N VAL A 35 32.90 2.22 12.39
CA VAL A 35 32.28 3.12 11.41
C VAL A 35 32.97 4.49 11.38
N LEU A 36 33.12 5.12 12.55
CA LEU A 36 33.75 6.44 12.64
C LEU A 36 35.20 6.42 12.17
N GLY A 37 35.93 5.37 12.57
CA GLY A 37 37.30 5.17 12.13
C GLY A 37 37.41 4.92 10.63
N ALA A 38 36.51 4.14 10.05
CA ALA A 38 36.46 3.91 8.61
C ALA A 38 36.16 5.21 7.84
N LEU A 39 35.23 6.02 8.32
CA LEU A 39 34.92 7.35 7.75
C LEU A 39 36.14 8.29 7.75
N MET A 40 36.91 8.32 8.86
CA MET A 40 38.12 9.14 9.00
C MET A 40 39.36 8.56 8.31
N SER A 41 39.32 7.30 7.87
CA SER A 41 40.40 6.61 7.14
C SER A 41 40.15 6.54 5.64
N SER A 42 38.99 6.97 5.16
CA SER A 42 38.55 6.88 3.77
C SER A 42 39.08 8.07 2.97
N THR A 43 40.42 8.18 2.82
CA THR A 43 41.09 9.23 2.04
C THR A 43 41.84 8.64 0.86
N GLY A 44 42.02 9.40 -0.21
CA GLY A 44 42.74 9.00 -1.40
C GLY A 44 42.10 7.74 -2.07
N ALA A 45 42.83 6.65 -2.20
CA ALA A 45 42.38 5.43 -2.87
C ALA A 45 41.15 4.77 -2.17
N PHE A 46 40.84 5.14 -0.93
CA PHE A 46 39.74 4.61 -0.14
C PHE A 46 38.54 5.55 -0.07
N GLU A 47 38.55 6.69 -0.76
CA GLU A 47 37.49 7.70 -0.72
C GLU A 47 36.11 7.13 -1.11
N ARG A 48 36.07 6.15 -2.00
CA ARG A 48 34.83 5.43 -2.34
C ARG A 48 34.11 4.84 -1.14
N TYR A 49 34.84 4.34 -0.13
CA TYR A 49 34.22 3.73 1.06
C TYR A 49 33.54 4.76 1.95
N LEU A 50 33.99 6.01 1.94
CA LEU A 50 33.29 7.11 2.60
C LEU A 50 31.87 7.27 2.02
N ALA A 51 31.77 7.27 0.68
CA ALA A 51 30.49 7.34 -0.01
C ALA A 51 29.62 6.11 0.30
N GLU A 52 30.17 4.91 0.14
CA GLU A 52 29.46 3.65 0.42
C GLU A 52 28.93 3.55 1.86
N ILE A 53 29.71 4.01 2.87
CA ILE A 53 29.24 4.04 4.27
C ILE A 53 28.08 5.04 4.42
N LEU A 54 28.16 6.21 3.83
CA LEU A 54 27.13 7.24 3.94
C LEU A 54 25.87 6.88 3.12
N GLU A 55 26.02 6.15 2.01
CA GLU A 55 24.91 5.57 1.25
C GLU A 55 24.10 4.54 2.05
N THR A 56 24.68 3.92 3.08
CA THR A 56 23.89 3.11 4.03
C THR A 56 22.82 3.94 4.74
N GLY A 57 22.91 5.27 4.70
CA GLY A 57 21.99 6.19 5.36
C GLY A 57 22.21 6.31 6.87
N ILE A 58 23.38 5.90 7.41
CA ILE A 58 23.67 6.04 8.84
C ILE A 58 23.69 7.51 9.26
N THR A 59 22.96 7.83 10.31
CA THR A 59 22.84 9.18 10.87
C THR A 59 23.49 9.29 12.25
N ALA A 60 23.75 10.53 12.69
CA ALA A 60 24.33 10.78 14.02
C ALA A 60 23.46 10.26 15.16
N ASP A 61 22.16 10.24 15.00
CA ASP A 61 21.20 9.86 16.05
C ASP A 61 21.07 8.32 16.19
N GLU A 62 21.65 7.57 15.26
CA GLU A 62 21.68 6.10 15.32
C GLU A 62 22.82 5.54 16.22
N TYR A 63 23.76 6.41 16.65
CA TYR A 63 24.79 5.99 17.60
C TYR A 63 24.24 5.94 19.01
N TYR A 64 24.62 4.90 19.75
CA TYR A 64 24.27 4.77 21.16
C TYR A 64 25.07 5.76 22.02
N ARG A 65 26.37 5.95 21.70
CA ARG A 65 27.24 6.81 22.47
C ARG A 65 27.16 8.26 21.98
N PRO A 66 26.75 9.24 22.83
CA PRO A 66 26.63 10.64 22.42
C PRO A 66 27.92 11.22 21.81
N ALA A 67 29.10 10.78 22.30
CA ALA A 67 30.38 11.17 21.73
C ALA A 67 30.52 10.76 20.26
N HIS A 68 30.04 9.56 19.89
CA HIS A 68 30.08 9.06 18.52
C HIS A 68 29.16 9.86 17.60
N ALA A 69 27.96 10.20 18.09
CA ALA A 69 27.05 11.10 17.38
C ALA A 69 27.67 12.45 17.09
N THR A 70 28.38 13.02 18.07
CA THR A 70 29.08 14.30 17.93
C THR A 70 30.21 14.23 16.89
N ILE A 71 31.01 13.15 16.91
CA ILE A 71 32.07 12.90 15.93
C ILE A 71 31.46 12.76 14.53
N HIS A 72 30.38 11.98 14.36
CA HIS A 72 29.72 11.80 13.07
C HIS A 72 29.23 13.12 12.49
N ARG A 73 28.58 13.99 13.27
CA ARG A 73 28.17 15.32 12.83
C ARG A 73 29.33 16.20 12.36
N ALA A 74 30.47 16.13 13.05
CA ALA A 74 31.68 16.83 12.65
C ALA A 74 32.23 16.30 11.30
N ILE A 75 32.28 14.97 11.12
CA ILE A 75 32.67 14.31 9.88
C ILE A 75 31.78 14.80 8.70
N CYS A 76 30.47 14.81 8.86
CA CYS A 76 29.54 15.28 7.85
C CYS A 76 29.78 16.76 7.48
N THR A 77 30.12 17.60 8.46
CA THR A 77 30.41 19.02 8.18
C THR A 77 31.73 19.20 7.44
N VAL A 78 32.81 18.53 7.86
CA VAL A 78 34.10 18.59 7.17
C VAL A 78 33.94 18.14 5.71
N ARG A 79 33.14 17.05 5.48
CA ARG A 79 32.84 16.61 4.11
C ARG A 79 32.11 17.69 3.28
N GLN A 80 31.12 18.37 3.87
CA GLN A 80 30.34 19.42 3.18
C GLN A 80 31.21 20.63 2.77
N THR A 81 32.31 20.91 3.50
CA THR A 81 33.27 21.96 3.13
C THR A 81 34.25 21.53 2.03
N GLY A 82 34.24 20.26 1.63
CA GLY A 82 35.14 19.71 0.63
C GLY A 82 36.55 19.42 1.16
N GLU A 83 36.75 19.49 2.47
CA GLU A 83 38.02 19.16 3.10
C GLU A 83 38.20 17.64 3.28
N PRO A 84 39.46 17.14 3.25
CA PRO A 84 39.69 15.71 3.56
C PRO A 84 39.17 15.34 4.93
N VAL A 85 38.50 14.21 5.03
CA VAL A 85 37.95 13.70 6.30
C VAL A 85 39.00 12.82 6.98
N ASP A 86 39.71 13.35 7.94
CA ASP A 86 40.70 12.66 8.75
C ASP A 86 40.63 13.09 10.23
N PRO A 87 41.34 12.42 11.16
CA PRO A 87 41.30 12.76 12.59
C PRO A 87 41.74 14.19 12.90
N ILE A 88 42.58 14.82 12.05
CA ILE A 88 43.11 16.15 12.28
C ILE A 88 42.04 17.19 11.90
N THR A 89 41.46 17.08 10.70
CA THR A 89 40.43 18.00 10.20
C THR A 89 39.14 17.87 11.03
N VAL A 90 38.72 16.66 11.39
CA VAL A 90 37.58 16.44 12.30
C VAL A 90 37.85 16.96 13.70
N GLY A 91 39.08 16.81 14.21
CA GLY A 91 39.50 17.38 15.50
C GLY A 91 39.48 18.90 15.49
N ALA A 92 39.93 19.54 14.41
CA ALA A 92 39.86 21.01 14.22
C ALA A 92 38.42 21.50 14.22
N GLU A 93 37.51 20.82 13.49
CA GLU A 93 36.10 21.15 13.47
C GLU A 93 35.44 21.00 14.86
N LEU A 94 35.71 19.91 15.58
CA LEU A 94 35.25 19.71 16.95
C LEU A 94 35.77 20.80 17.91
N THR A 95 37.01 21.26 17.71
CA THR A 95 37.58 22.37 18.48
C THR A 95 36.86 23.66 18.18
N ARG A 96 36.61 23.96 16.90
CA ARG A 96 35.86 25.13 16.46
C ARG A 96 34.44 25.18 17.06
N ARG A 97 33.78 24.02 17.23
CA ARG A 97 32.47 23.89 17.88
C ARG A 97 32.54 23.89 19.41
N GLY A 98 33.71 23.80 20.02
CA GLY A 98 33.84 23.63 21.45
C GLY A 98 33.41 22.24 21.97
N GLU A 99 33.39 21.23 21.10
CA GLU A 99 32.85 19.88 21.38
C GLU A 99 33.94 18.81 21.50
N LEU A 100 35.21 19.15 21.30
CA LEU A 100 36.33 18.19 21.30
C LEU A 100 36.35 17.34 22.59
N THR A 101 36.16 17.97 23.76
CA THR A 101 36.16 17.28 25.05
C THR A 101 34.97 16.31 25.15
N LYS A 102 33.79 16.69 24.66
CA LYS A 102 32.59 15.82 24.63
C LYS A 102 32.79 14.63 23.71
N ALA A 103 33.55 14.80 22.63
CA ALA A 103 33.91 13.74 21.69
C ALA A 103 34.97 12.76 22.23
N GLY A 104 35.54 13.01 23.41
CA GLY A 104 36.59 12.19 24.03
C GLY A 104 38.00 12.68 23.75
N GLY A 105 38.19 13.87 23.17
CA GLY A 105 39.49 14.47 22.85
C GLY A 105 40.09 13.92 21.56
N ALA A 106 41.19 14.56 21.12
CA ALA A 106 41.88 14.18 19.89
C ALA A 106 42.42 12.73 19.91
N SER A 107 42.85 12.23 21.06
CA SER A 107 43.35 10.87 21.21
C SER A 107 42.25 9.81 20.91
N TYR A 108 41.00 10.13 21.21
CA TYR A 108 39.89 9.24 20.97
C TYR A 108 39.56 9.08 19.46
N LEU A 109 39.74 10.15 18.67
CA LEU A 109 39.61 10.07 17.21
C LEU A 109 40.62 9.07 16.62
N HIS A 110 41.87 9.10 17.09
CA HIS A 110 42.86 8.11 16.69
C HIS A 110 42.53 6.69 17.18
N THR A 111 41.93 6.55 18.36
CA THR A 111 41.44 5.25 18.85
C THR A 111 40.37 4.68 17.92
N CYS A 112 39.44 5.51 17.43
CA CYS A 112 38.44 5.07 16.47
C CYS A 112 39.10 4.57 15.16
N VAL A 113 40.10 5.28 14.63
CA VAL A 113 40.84 4.86 13.44
C VAL A 113 41.56 3.53 13.66
N GLN A 114 42.20 3.36 14.81
CA GLN A 114 42.88 2.11 15.14
C GLN A 114 41.95 0.92 15.38
N ALA A 115 40.70 1.19 15.73
CA ALA A 115 39.68 0.15 15.95
C ALA A 115 39.15 -0.46 14.64
N VAL A 116 39.51 0.07 13.48
CA VAL A 116 39.04 -0.42 12.18
C VAL A 116 39.87 -1.59 11.69
N PRO A 117 39.32 -2.81 11.60
CA PRO A 117 40.07 -3.94 11.06
C PRO A 117 40.33 -3.79 9.54
N THR A 118 39.33 -3.28 8.79
CA THR A 118 39.45 -2.93 7.39
C THR A 118 38.41 -1.89 7.00
N VAL A 119 38.82 -0.86 6.27
CA VAL A 119 37.92 0.23 5.80
C VAL A 119 36.86 -0.29 4.85
N ALA A 120 37.15 -1.32 4.05
CA ALA A 120 36.23 -1.93 3.11
C ALA A 120 34.97 -2.54 3.77
N ASN A 121 35.04 -2.88 5.05
CA ASN A 121 33.88 -3.39 5.81
C ASN A 121 33.07 -2.28 6.49
N GLY A 122 33.40 -1.01 6.26
CA GLY A 122 32.72 0.15 6.84
C GLY A 122 31.21 0.13 6.64
N PRO A 123 30.66 -0.15 5.43
CA PRO A 123 29.23 -0.28 5.21
C PRO A 123 28.59 -1.36 6.08
N ARG A 124 29.26 -2.51 6.26
CA ARG A 124 28.77 -3.59 7.11
C ARG A 124 28.72 -3.21 8.59
N TYR A 125 29.70 -2.44 9.06
CA TYR A 125 29.69 -1.93 10.44
C TYR A 125 28.53 -0.92 10.62
N ALA A 126 28.26 -0.06 9.63
CA ALA A 126 27.13 0.85 9.64
C ALA A 126 25.80 0.12 9.73
N GLU A 127 25.60 -0.96 8.97
CA GLU A 127 24.41 -1.81 9.06
C GLU A 127 24.21 -2.38 10.47
N ILE A 128 25.29 -2.83 11.14
CA ILE A 128 25.22 -3.33 12.51
C ILE A 128 24.75 -2.24 13.48
N VAL A 129 25.29 -1.03 13.36
CA VAL A 129 24.89 0.12 14.20
C VAL A 129 23.42 0.45 13.97
N ARG A 130 22.97 0.53 12.71
CA ARG A 130 21.58 0.79 12.32
C ARG A 130 20.62 -0.28 12.86
N ALA A 131 20.99 -1.55 12.75
CA ALA A 131 20.17 -2.64 13.31
C ALA A 131 19.98 -2.53 14.83
N LYS A 132 20.99 -2.01 15.55
CA LYS A 132 20.89 -1.76 17.00
C LYS A 132 20.06 -0.50 17.30
N ALA A 133 20.21 0.55 16.49
CA ALA A 133 19.41 1.77 16.59
C ALA A 133 17.93 1.47 16.37
N TYR A 134 17.58 0.70 15.34
CA TYR A 134 16.21 0.26 15.09
C TYR A 134 15.59 -0.45 16.30
N ARG A 135 16.34 -1.35 16.95
CA ARG A 135 15.85 -2.03 18.16
C ARG A 135 15.64 -1.06 19.33
N ARG A 136 16.48 -0.03 19.48
CA ARG A 136 16.28 1.02 20.50
C ARG A 136 15.02 1.84 20.20
N ALA A 137 14.85 2.28 18.97
CA ALA A 137 13.65 3.00 18.55
C ALA A 137 12.37 2.18 18.81
N ALA A 138 12.38 0.88 18.50
CA ALA A 138 11.26 -0.01 18.79
C ALA A 138 10.97 -0.13 20.31
N ILE A 139 12.01 -0.19 21.15
CA ILE A 139 11.86 -0.20 22.61
C ILE A 139 11.26 1.11 23.11
N GLU A 140 11.75 2.25 22.62
CA GLU A 140 11.25 3.57 22.99
C GLU A 140 9.79 3.77 22.58
N SER A 141 9.40 3.37 21.36
CA SER A 141 8.01 3.41 20.92
C SER A 141 7.13 2.48 21.75
N ALA A 142 7.60 1.27 22.07
CA ALA A 142 6.87 0.36 22.95
C ALA A 142 6.66 0.95 24.35
N GLN A 143 7.67 1.66 24.89
CA GLN A 143 7.54 2.35 26.19
C GLN A 143 6.53 3.49 26.14
N ARG A 144 6.50 4.28 25.03
CA ARG A 144 5.47 5.32 24.84
C ARG A 144 4.07 4.71 24.74
N ILE A 145 3.92 3.62 23.96
CA ILE A 145 2.65 2.88 23.87
C ILE A 145 2.19 2.41 25.25
N LEU A 146 3.10 1.83 26.06
CA LEU A 146 2.78 1.42 27.43
C LEU A 146 2.36 2.61 28.28
N GLN A 147 3.06 3.73 28.20
CA GLN A 147 2.73 4.94 28.94
C GLN A 147 1.34 5.47 28.56
N TYR A 148 0.99 5.51 27.28
CA TYR A 148 -0.34 5.90 26.82
C TYR A 148 -1.42 4.92 27.28
N ALA A 149 -1.15 3.62 27.22
CA ALA A 149 -2.11 2.61 27.64
C ALA A 149 -2.42 2.64 29.16
N TYR A 150 -1.47 3.12 29.98
CA TYR A 150 -1.65 3.31 31.42
C TYR A 150 -2.20 4.71 31.78
N SER A 151 -2.15 5.67 30.86
CA SER A 151 -2.77 6.97 31.11
C SER A 151 -4.29 6.83 30.96
N GLU A 152 -5.05 7.36 31.91
CA GLU A 152 -6.52 7.42 31.83
C GLU A 152 -6.98 8.65 31.01
N GLU A 153 -6.06 9.29 30.26
CA GLU A 153 -6.34 10.46 29.44
C GLU A 153 -6.74 10.05 28.02
N GLY A 154 -7.82 10.61 27.50
CA GLY A 154 -8.34 10.33 26.17
C GLY A 154 -9.34 9.17 26.10
N ASP A 155 -10.01 9.05 24.97
CA ASP A 155 -10.91 7.92 24.70
C ASP A 155 -10.17 6.75 24.00
N GLU A 156 -10.88 5.65 23.77
CA GLU A 156 -10.30 4.46 23.09
C GLU A 156 -9.77 4.79 21.69
N ALA A 157 -10.38 5.74 20.98
CA ALA A 157 -9.96 6.13 19.64
C ALA A 157 -8.65 6.91 19.67
N ASP A 158 -8.44 7.76 20.68
CA ASP A 158 -7.20 8.51 20.87
C ASP A 158 -6.02 7.56 21.16
N VAL A 159 -6.22 6.60 22.07
CA VAL A 159 -5.21 5.59 22.38
C VAL A 159 -4.87 4.76 21.16
N ARG A 160 -5.87 4.34 20.36
CA ARG A 160 -5.66 3.58 19.12
C ARG A 160 -4.86 4.39 18.10
N GLY A 161 -5.20 5.66 17.89
CA GLY A 161 -4.50 6.56 16.98
C GLY A 161 -3.02 6.74 17.34
N LEU A 162 -2.72 6.90 18.64
CA LEU A 162 -1.34 6.99 19.13
C LEU A 162 -0.56 5.69 18.93
N VAL A 163 -1.19 4.53 19.18
CA VAL A 163 -0.56 3.22 18.92
C VAL A 163 -0.26 3.03 17.43
N GLU A 164 -1.19 3.37 16.54
CA GLU A 164 -0.97 3.29 15.09
C GLU A 164 0.14 4.24 14.63
N GLN A 165 0.22 5.44 15.18
CA GLN A 165 1.29 6.40 14.89
C GLN A 165 2.68 5.84 15.30
N GLU A 166 2.81 5.30 16.51
CA GLU A 166 4.06 4.72 17.00
C GLU A 166 4.48 3.48 16.21
N LEU A 167 3.53 2.60 15.87
CA LEU A 167 3.80 1.44 15.01
C LEU A 167 4.24 1.86 13.61
N THR A 168 3.61 2.90 13.04
CA THR A 168 4.00 3.45 11.74
C THR A 168 5.41 4.03 11.79
N ALA A 169 5.77 4.74 12.87
CA ALA A 169 7.11 5.29 13.06
C ALA A 169 8.19 4.19 13.15
N ILE A 170 7.89 3.06 13.81
CA ILE A 170 8.79 1.90 13.87
C ILE A 170 8.98 1.29 12.47
N VAL A 171 7.88 1.11 11.71
CA VAL A 171 7.89 0.46 10.38
C VAL A 171 8.53 1.35 9.33
N ALA A 172 8.28 2.66 9.38
CA ALA A 172 8.88 3.64 8.46
C ALA A 172 10.40 3.82 8.66
N GLY A 173 10.95 3.28 9.75
CA GLY A 173 12.34 3.53 10.13
C GLY A 173 12.51 4.89 10.82
N THR A 174 13.68 5.12 11.40
CA THR A 174 13.99 6.33 12.16
C THR A 174 13.71 7.59 11.32
N PRO A 175 13.02 8.62 11.88
CA PRO A 175 12.86 9.90 11.19
C PRO A 175 14.24 10.50 10.88
N GLY A 176 14.59 10.54 9.63
CA GLY A 176 15.91 11.03 9.17
C GLY A 176 16.37 10.35 7.88
N LEU A 177 15.77 9.24 7.50
CA LEU A 177 16.02 8.53 6.23
C LEU A 177 14.95 8.83 5.19
N ALA A 178 14.60 10.09 4.99
CA ALA A 178 14.17 10.49 3.67
C ALA A 178 15.43 10.42 2.80
N THR A 179 15.64 9.30 2.12
CA THR A 179 16.56 9.26 0.99
C THR A 179 16.21 10.43 0.11
N ALA A 180 17.20 11.22 -0.30
CA ALA A 180 16.96 12.27 -1.27
C ALA A 180 16.13 11.66 -2.42
N PRO A 181 15.09 12.35 -2.90
CA PRO A 181 14.33 11.81 -4.02
C PRO A 181 15.30 11.44 -5.14
N PRO A 182 15.08 10.29 -5.82
CA PRO A 182 15.98 9.85 -6.87
C PRO A 182 16.07 10.93 -7.96
N SER A 183 17.24 11.15 -8.48
CA SER A 183 17.44 12.04 -9.62
C SER A 183 16.79 11.44 -10.87
N VAL A 184 16.51 12.28 -11.88
CA VAL A 184 16.03 11.77 -13.19
C VAL A 184 17.00 10.76 -13.79
N GLY A 185 18.32 10.90 -13.52
CA GLY A 185 19.35 9.97 -13.96
C GLY A 185 19.22 8.59 -13.31
N ASP A 186 18.87 8.54 -12.02
CA ASP A 186 18.67 7.30 -11.28
C ASP A 186 17.44 6.52 -11.80
N LEU A 187 16.38 7.26 -12.18
CA LEU A 187 15.14 6.68 -12.73
C LEU A 187 15.24 6.29 -14.20
N TYR A 188 16.29 6.72 -14.92
CA TYR A 188 16.39 6.55 -16.39
C TYR A 188 16.49 5.09 -16.80
N LEU A 189 17.24 4.27 -16.08
CA LEU A 189 17.41 2.84 -16.41
C LEU A 189 16.10 2.06 -16.22
N ASP A 190 15.38 2.32 -15.16
CA ASP A 190 14.06 1.72 -14.89
C ASP A 190 13.06 2.14 -15.97
N TYR A 191 13.07 3.43 -16.35
CA TYR A 191 12.23 3.95 -17.43
C TYR A 191 12.52 3.30 -18.79
N VAL A 192 13.79 3.10 -19.14
CA VAL A 192 14.15 2.44 -20.39
C VAL A 192 13.69 0.98 -20.40
N ALA A 193 13.86 0.26 -19.29
CA ALA A 193 13.38 -1.11 -19.15
C ALA A 193 11.85 -1.20 -19.31
N GLU A 194 11.11 -0.26 -18.72
CA GLU A 194 9.65 -0.17 -18.89
C GLU A 194 9.26 0.07 -20.35
N LEU A 195 9.95 0.98 -21.06
CA LEU A 195 9.69 1.23 -22.48
C LEU A 195 9.95 0.01 -23.36
N GLU A 196 11.01 -0.75 -23.07
CA GLU A 196 11.32 -2.00 -23.80
C GLU A 196 10.21 -3.04 -23.59
N GLU A 197 9.67 -3.18 -22.37
CA GLU A 197 8.55 -4.06 -22.09
C GLU A 197 7.28 -3.65 -22.87
N VAL A 198 6.97 -2.36 -22.93
CA VAL A 198 5.85 -1.82 -23.70
C VAL A 198 6.03 -2.12 -25.21
N GLN A 199 7.23 -1.90 -25.76
CA GLN A 199 7.52 -2.18 -27.17
C GLN A 199 7.40 -3.67 -27.50
N ASN A 200 7.70 -4.55 -26.53
CA ASN A 200 7.53 -6.00 -26.67
C ASN A 200 6.09 -6.46 -26.50
N GLY A 201 5.11 -5.53 -26.42
CA GLY A 201 3.68 -5.81 -26.36
C GLY A 201 3.17 -6.16 -24.96
N ARG A 202 3.96 -5.94 -23.90
CA ARG A 202 3.47 -6.08 -22.53
C ARG A 202 2.58 -4.89 -22.20
N GLN A 203 1.34 -5.19 -21.82
CA GLN A 203 0.41 -4.19 -21.31
C GLN A 203 0.93 -3.68 -19.97
N THR A 204 1.08 -2.36 -19.82
CA THR A 204 1.65 -1.75 -18.61
C THR A 204 0.71 -1.79 -17.41
N GLY A 205 -0.61 -1.90 -17.65
CA GLY A 205 -1.64 -1.98 -16.61
C GLY A 205 -2.34 -3.34 -16.57
N THR A 206 -2.96 -3.65 -15.43
CA THR A 206 -3.84 -4.81 -15.27
C THR A 206 -5.12 -4.64 -16.09
N THR A 207 -5.59 -5.69 -16.76
CA THR A 207 -6.75 -5.63 -17.67
C THR A 207 -8.08 -5.36 -16.96
N TYR A 208 -8.99 -4.61 -17.62
CA TYR A 208 -10.40 -4.55 -17.28
C TYR A 208 -11.22 -5.71 -17.87
N GLY A 209 -10.63 -6.49 -18.78
CA GLY A 209 -11.29 -7.60 -19.46
C GLY A 209 -12.14 -7.21 -20.67
N LEU A 210 -11.98 -5.97 -21.17
CA LEU A 210 -12.56 -5.47 -22.41
C LEU A 210 -11.44 -4.86 -23.25
N THR A 211 -11.18 -5.42 -24.43
CA THR A 211 -10.02 -5.13 -25.27
C THR A 211 -9.92 -3.66 -25.65
N ASP A 212 -11.03 -3.05 -26.08
CA ASP A 212 -11.03 -1.66 -26.48
C ASP A 212 -10.86 -0.71 -25.29
N LEU A 213 -11.44 -1.06 -24.12
CA LEU A 213 -11.25 -0.29 -22.88
C LEU A 213 -9.79 -0.33 -22.44
N ASP A 214 -9.18 -1.51 -22.45
CA ASP A 214 -7.78 -1.70 -22.10
C ASP A 214 -6.84 -0.96 -23.05
N THR A 215 -7.14 -0.97 -24.36
CA THR A 215 -6.36 -0.25 -25.36
C THR A 215 -6.38 1.27 -25.13
N ILE A 216 -7.55 1.84 -24.80
CA ILE A 216 -7.71 3.28 -24.61
C ILE A 216 -7.12 3.75 -23.27
N THR A 217 -7.26 2.93 -22.20
CA THR A 217 -6.83 3.31 -20.86
C THR A 217 -5.42 2.81 -20.52
N SER A 218 -4.84 1.94 -21.35
CA SER A 218 -3.62 1.15 -21.05
C SER A 218 -3.77 0.24 -19.83
N GLY A 219 -5.02 -0.08 -19.45
CA GLY A 219 -5.35 -0.90 -18.29
C GLY A 219 -5.34 -0.14 -16.95
N MET A 220 -5.33 -0.90 -15.87
CA MET A 220 -5.33 -0.43 -14.48
C MET A 220 -3.90 -0.31 -13.95
N HIS A 221 -3.43 0.92 -13.71
CA HIS A 221 -2.07 1.17 -13.22
C HIS A 221 -2.02 1.26 -11.69
N PRO A 222 -1.02 0.70 -11.00
CA PRO A 222 -0.82 0.87 -9.57
C PRO A 222 -0.78 2.34 -9.15
N GLY A 223 -1.15 2.62 -7.90
CA GLY A 223 -1.19 4.00 -7.37
C GLY A 223 -2.28 4.89 -7.96
N ASN A 224 -3.18 4.36 -8.80
CA ASN A 224 -4.22 5.12 -9.48
C ASN A 224 -5.64 4.69 -9.10
N VAL A 225 -6.60 5.56 -9.40
CA VAL A 225 -8.02 5.34 -9.11
C VAL A 225 -8.82 5.45 -10.40
N THR A 226 -9.65 4.44 -10.68
CA THR A 226 -10.72 4.50 -11.68
C THR A 226 -12.06 4.61 -11.00
N VAL A 227 -12.86 5.57 -11.43
CA VAL A 227 -14.25 5.72 -10.98
C VAL A 227 -15.18 5.15 -12.06
N ILE A 228 -16.04 4.21 -11.67
CA ILE A 228 -17.11 3.71 -12.54
C ILE A 228 -18.44 4.24 -12.00
N ALA A 229 -19.09 5.08 -12.78
CA ALA A 229 -20.34 5.73 -12.42
C ALA A 229 -21.49 5.26 -13.32
N ALA A 230 -22.66 5.02 -12.74
CA ALA A 230 -23.88 4.69 -13.47
C ALA A 230 -25.13 4.98 -12.65
N GLN A 231 -26.27 5.09 -13.32
CA GLN A 231 -27.58 5.01 -12.68
C GLN A 231 -27.84 3.61 -12.12
N SER A 232 -28.80 3.50 -11.21
CA SER A 232 -29.18 2.20 -10.65
C SER A 232 -29.63 1.22 -11.74
N GLY A 233 -29.22 -0.04 -11.66
CA GLY A 233 -29.64 -1.10 -12.60
C GLY A 233 -28.94 -1.12 -13.96
N VAL A 234 -28.10 -0.13 -14.31
CA VAL A 234 -27.38 -0.06 -15.60
C VAL A 234 -26.30 -1.13 -15.74
N GLY A 235 -25.69 -1.56 -14.62
CA GLY A 235 -24.66 -2.61 -14.64
C GLY A 235 -23.30 -2.19 -14.08
N LYS A 236 -23.23 -1.12 -13.29
CA LYS A 236 -22.02 -0.62 -12.61
C LYS A 236 -21.22 -1.75 -11.91
N SER A 237 -21.89 -2.47 -10.99
CA SER A 237 -21.29 -3.57 -10.24
C SER A 237 -20.94 -4.77 -11.13
N THR A 238 -21.68 -4.95 -12.25
CA THR A 238 -21.37 -5.98 -13.26
C THR A 238 -20.03 -5.69 -13.94
N LEU A 239 -19.83 -4.45 -14.43
CA LEU A 239 -18.56 -4.06 -15.07
C LEU A 239 -17.38 -4.20 -14.10
N ALA A 240 -17.54 -3.71 -12.86
CA ALA A 240 -16.47 -3.79 -11.86
C ALA A 240 -16.14 -5.24 -11.48
N LEU A 241 -17.15 -6.10 -11.35
CA LEU A 241 -16.95 -7.51 -11.04
C LEU A 241 -16.29 -8.27 -12.19
N ASN A 242 -16.69 -7.96 -13.44
CA ASN A 242 -16.02 -8.53 -14.63
C ASN A 242 -14.56 -8.11 -14.70
N ALA A 243 -14.24 -6.82 -14.43
CA ALA A 243 -12.88 -6.32 -14.37
C ALA A 243 -12.07 -7.01 -13.24
N ALA A 244 -12.66 -7.18 -12.05
CA ALA A 244 -12.05 -7.87 -10.93
C ALA A 244 -11.70 -9.33 -11.27
N VAL A 245 -12.62 -10.05 -11.91
CA VAL A 245 -12.39 -11.45 -12.35
C VAL A 245 -11.35 -11.51 -13.47
N ALA A 246 -11.39 -10.60 -14.44
CA ALA A 246 -10.41 -10.54 -15.52
C ALA A 246 -9.00 -10.28 -14.96
N ALA A 247 -8.84 -9.31 -14.06
CA ALA A 247 -7.59 -9.03 -13.38
C ALA A 247 -7.09 -10.25 -12.57
N ALA A 248 -7.98 -10.90 -11.83
CA ALA A 248 -7.60 -12.08 -11.04
C ALA A 248 -7.16 -13.26 -11.92
N LYS A 249 -7.73 -13.43 -13.11
CA LYS A 249 -7.30 -14.45 -14.08
C LYS A 249 -5.89 -14.25 -14.62
N THR A 250 -5.37 -13.02 -14.61
CA THR A 250 -3.96 -12.75 -14.94
C THR A 250 -3.00 -13.04 -13.78
N GLY A 251 -3.50 -13.50 -12.64
CA GLY A 251 -2.71 -13.76 -11.43
C GLY A 251 -2.62 -12.56 -10.48
N THR A 252 -3.25 -11.44 -10.80
CA THR A 252 -3.30 -10.25 -9.94
C THR A 252 -4.21 -10.51 -8.74
N THR A 253 -3.72 -10.29 -7.52
CA THR A 253 -4.56 -10.39 -6.32
C THR A 253 -5.55 -9.23 -6.30
N VAL A 254 -6.83 -9.55 -6.20
CA VAL A 254 -7.93 -8.59 -6.17
C VAL A 254 -8.70 -8.70 -4.87
N MET A 255 -9.02 -7.57 -4.25
CA MET A 255 -9.98 -7.48 -3.16
C MET A 255 -11.23 -6.74 -3.64
N PHE A 256 -12.40 -7.38 -3.53
CA PHE A 256 -13.68 -6.78 -3.84
C PHE A 256 -14.41 -6.48 -2.53
N SER A 257 -14.47 -5.21 -2.14
CA SER A 257 -15.22 -4.74 -0.96
C SER A 257 -16.65 -4.38 -1.37
N SER A 258 -17.60 -5.18 -0.96
CA SER A 258 -19.02 -4.97 -1.26
C SER A 258 -19.77 -4.51 -0.02
N LEU A 259 -20.37 -3.32 -0.10
CA LEU A 259 -21.25 -2.73 0.90
C LEU A 259 -22.74 -2.97 0.58
N GLU A 260 -23.04 -3.21 -0.71
CA GLU A 260 -24.42 -3.39 -1.18
C GLU A 260 -24.80 -4.87 -1.27
N MET A 261 -23.93 -5.70 -1.86
CA MET A 261 -24.22 -7.09 -2.19
C MET A 261 -23.61 -8.07 -1.20
N SER A 262 -24.30 -9.15 -0.91
CA SER A 262 -23.76 -10.27 -0.14
C SER A 262 -22.70 -11.06 -0.92
N SER A 263 -21.83 -11.78 -0.20
CA SER A 263 -20.83 -12.66 -0.83
C SER A 263 -21.49 -13.74 -1.70
N THR A 264 -22.67 -14.24 -1.32
CA THR A 264 -23.43 -15.20 -2.10
C THR A 264 -23.94 -14.62 -3.40
N GLU A 265 -24.44 -13.37 -3.39
CA GLU A 265 -24.89 -12.68 -4.61
C GLU A 265 -23.72 -12.42 -5.57
N LEU A 266 -22.56 -12.03 -5.05
CA LEU A 266 -21.34 -11.89 -5.86
C LEU A 266 -20.93 -13.24 -6.47
N MET A 267 -20.94 -14.32 -5.70
CA MET A 267 -20.65 -15.67 -6.21
C MET A 267 -21.63 -16.11 -7.29
N HIS A 268 -22.95 -15.84 -7.14
CA HIS A 268 -23.92 -16.10 -8.20
C HIS A 268 -23.59 -15.34 -9.49
N LYS A 269 -23.23 -14.06 -9.39
CA LYS A 269 -22.84 -13.25 -10.57
C LYS A 269 -21.57 -13.77 -11.23
N ILE A 270 -20.54 -14.14 -10.45
CA ILE A 270 -19.30 -14.71 -10.99
C ILE A 270 -19.59 -16.05 -11.68
N ALA A 271 -20.35 -16.93 -11.03
CA ALA A 271 -20.72 -18.23 -11.61
C ALA A 271 -21.57 -18.08 -12.88
N ALA A 272 -22.51 -17.12 -12.89
CA ALA A 272 -23.32 -16.82 -14.07
C ALA A 272 -22.44 -16.32 -15.25
N ALA A 273 -21.50 -15.42 -14.98
CA ALA A 273 -20.62 -14.83 -16.00
C ALA A 273 -19.66 -15.88 -16.59
N GLU A 274 -19.00 -16.64 -15.73
CA GLU A 274 -17.95 -17.57 -16.13
C GLU A 274 -18.49 -18.89 -16.70
N GLY A 275 -19.61 -19.39 -16.13
CA GLY A 275 -20.26 -20.61 -16.59
C GLY A 275 -21.31 -20.41 -17.68
N ARG A 276 -21.58 -19.17 -18.06
CA ARG A 276 -22.70 -18.81 -18.97
C ARG A 276 -24.03 -19.43 -18.51
N ILE A 277 -24.23 -19.43 -17.18
CA ILE A 277 -25.47 -19.93 -16.56
C ILE A 277 -26.38 -18.72 -16.34
N GLY A 278 -27.64 -18.78 -16.78
CA GLY A 278 -28.56 -17.68 -16.53
C GLY A 278 -28.67 -17.39 -15.03
N LEU A 279 -28.47 -16.13 -14.61
CA LEU A 279 -28.46 -15.74 -13.19
C LEU A 279 -29.73 -16.20 -12.46
N HIS A 280 -30.89 -16.21 -13.14
CA HIS A 280 -32.16 -16.69 -12.60
C HIS A 280 -32.15 -18.18 -12.27
N HIS A 281 -31.32 -19.02 -12.91
CA HIS A 281 -31.16 -20.41 -12.58
C HIS A 281 -30.40 -20.62 -11.28
N LEU A 282 -29.46 -19.71 -10.95
CA LEU A 282 -28.67 -19.79 -9.72
C LEU A 282 -29.41 -19.23 -8.50
N THR A 283 -30.47 -18.43 -8.70
CA THR A 283 -31.17 -17.72 -7.62
C THR A 283 -32.54 -18.28 -7.28
N ARG A 284 -33.11 -19.16 -8.13
CA ARG A 284 -34.42 -19.76 -7.90
C ARG A 284 -34.30 -21.16 -7.32
N GLN A 285 -35.25 -21.50 -6.49
CA GLN A 285 -35.45 -22.87 -6.05
C GLN A 285 -35.75 -23.74 -7.30
N ASP A 286 -35.13 -24.90 -7.43
CA ASP A 286 -35.24 -25.80 -8.60
C ASP A 286 -34.79 -25.19 -9.95
N GLY A 287 -34.00 -24.07 -9.92
CA GLY A 287 -33.49 -23.42 -11.13
C GLY A 287 -32.31 -24.12 -11.79
N LEU A 288 -31.52 -24.92 -11.04
CA LEU A 288 -30.34 -25.59 -11.55
C LEU A 288 -30.66 -26.91 -12.24
N THR A 289 -30.31 -27.01 -13.52
CA THR A 289 -30.31 -28.29 -14.25
C THR A 289 -29.08 -29.11 -13.89
N PRO A 290 -29.09 -30.44 -14.16
CA PRO A 290 -27.90 -31.29 -13.96
C PRO A 290 -26.66 -30.77 -14.71
N ASP A 291 -26.84 -30.15 -15.88
CA ASP A 291 -25.71 -29.59 -16.65
C ASP A 291 -25.20 -28.30 -16.04
N ASN A 292 -26.05 -27.45 -15.48
CA ASN A 292 -25.63 -26.28 -14.71
C ASN A 292 -24.83 -26.69 -13.45
N TRP A 293 -25.24 -27.79 -12.77
CA TRP A 293 -24.49 -28.34 -11.65
C TRP A 293 -23.10 -28.79 -12.05
N LYS A 294 -22.93 -29.52 -13.15
CA LYS A 294 -21.65 -29.96 -13.67
C LYS A 294 -20.75 -28.76 -13.98
N GLU A 295 -21.35 -27.69 -14.54
CA GLU A 295 -20.59 -26.47 -14.86
C GLU A 295 -20.11 -25.72 -13.60
N VAL A 296 -21.00 -25.61 -12.56
CA VAL A 296 -20.59 -25.01 -11.26
C VAL A 296 -19.49 -25.86 -10.61
N GLU A 297 -19.55 -27.18 -10.66
CA GLU A 297 -18.48 -28.05 -10.16
C GLU A 297 -17.17 -27.88 -10.95
N ARG A 298 -17.27 -27.75 -12.29
CA ARG A 298 -16.10 -27.47 -13.14
C ARG A 298 -15.44 -26.16 -12.74
N LEU A 299 -16.22 -25.07 -12.63
CA LEU A 299 -15.74 -23.76 -12.18
C LEU A 299 -15.09 -23.83 -10.78
N GLY A 300 -15.68 -24.59 -9.87
CA GLY A 300 -15.11 -24.81 -8.54
C GLY A 300 -13.73 -25.45 -8.57
N ARG A 301 -13.51 -26.43 -9.45
CA ARG A 301 -12.21 -27.11 -9.58
C ARG A 301 -11.15 -26.30 -10.35
N GLU A 302 -11.56 -25.70 -11.47
CA GLU A 302 -10.64 -25.12 -12.43
C GLU A 302 -10.37 -23.63 -12.20
N LEU A 303 -11.31 -22.90 -11.60
CA LEU A 303 -11.23 -21.46 -11.44
C LEU A 303 -11.29 -21.01 -9.97
N PHE A 304 -12.39 -21.25 -9.27
CA PHE A 304 -12.67 -20.59 -7.98
C PHE A 304 -11.64 -20.89 -6.89
N ARG A 305 -11.03 -22.08 -6.89
CA ARG A 305 -10.04 -22.48 -5.90
C ARG A 305 -8.69 -21.80 -6.09
N THR A 306 -8.38 -21.36 -7.29
CA THR A 306 -7.09 -20.79 -7.67
C THR A 306 -7.17 -19.31 -7.97
N LEU A 307 -8.38 -18.76 -8.15
CA LEU A 307 -8.58 -17.35 -8.47
C LEU A 307 -8.19 -16.48 -7.28
N PRO A 308 -7.19 -15.58 -7.40
CA PRO A 308 -6.76 -14.69 -6.31
C PRO A 308 -7.71 -13.51 -6.14
N LEU A 309 -9.02 -13.80 -6.02
CA LEU A 309 -10.10 -12.84 -5.78
C LEU A 309 -10.65 -13.03 -4.36
N ARG A 310 -10.52 -12.02 -3.54
CA ARG A 310 -11.01 -11.99 -2.16
C ARG A 310 -12.26 -11.11 -2.08
N VAL A 311 -13.34 -11.67 -1.63
CA VAL A 311 -14.59 -10.94 -1.38
C VAL A 311 -14.61 -10.52 0.08
N TYR A 312 -14.74 -9.23 0.31
CA TYR A 312 -14.82 -8.65 1.64
C TYR A 312 -16.14 -7.89 1.82
N ARG A 313 -16.85 -8.19 2.89
CA ARG A 313 -18.00 -7.43 3.35
C ARG A 313 -17.69 -6.90 4.74
N PRO A 314 -17.49 -5.60 4.91
CA PRO A 314 -17.25 -5.02 6.23
C PRO A 314 -18.49 -5.14 7.12
N ASP A 315 -18.28 -5.35 8.41
CA ASP A 315 -19.37 -5.34 9.42
C ASP A 315 -19.95 -3.94 9.64
N GLY A 316 -19.15 -2.90 9.35
CA GLY A 316 -19.53 -1.50 9.31
C GLY A 316 -19.19 -0.88 7.95
N ALA A 317 -19.75 0.30 7.68
CA ALA A 317 -19.51 1.01 6.43
C ALA A 317 -18.30 1.97 6.48
N PHE A 318 -17.39 1.81 7.43
CA PHE A 318 -16.30 2.75 7.63
C PHE A 318 -15.11 2.51 6.69
N LEU A 319 -14.53 3.61 6.18
CA LEU A 319 -13.33 3.57 5.33
C LEU A 319 -12.17 2.82 5.99
N ARG A 320 -11.94 3.02 7.29
CA ARG A 320 -10.88 2.34 8.05
C ARG A 320 -10.95 0.82 8.01
N ASP A 321 -12.17 0.24 7.94
CA ASP A 321 -12.37 -1.20 7.91
C ASP A 321 -11.91 -1.75 6.54
N ILE A 322 -12.22 -1.02 5.46
CA ILE A 322 -11.76 -1.33 4.10
C ILE A 322 -10.24 -1.19 4.02
N GLU A 323 -9.66 -0.12 4.57
CA GLU A 323 -8.21 0.11 4.62
C GLU A 323 -7.48 -1.01 5.38
N SER A 324 -8.00 -1.41 6.54
CA SER A 324 -7.44 -2.48 7.37
C SER A 324 -7.43 -3.82 6.61
N ALA A 325 -8.55 -4.17 5.97
CA ALA A 325 -8.68 -5.39 5.18
C ALA A 325 -7.75 -5.37 3.94
N ALA A 326 -7.65 -4.23 3.24
CA ALA A 326 -6.75 -4.06 2.10
C ALA A 326 -5.27 -4.20 2.51
N ARG A 327 -4.86 -3.59 3.63
CA ARG A 327 -3.51 -3.76 4.19
C ARG A 327 -3.23 -5.22 4.62
N ALA A 328 -4.21 -5.91 5.18
CA ALA A 328 -4.09 -7.33 5.50
C ALA A 328 -3.93 -8.17 4.24
N CYS A 329 -4.72 -7.90 3.20
CA CYS A 329 -4.61 -8.56 1.89
C CYS A 329 -3.23 -8.32 1.25
N ALA A 330 -2.73 -7.07 1.29
CA ALA A 330 -1.42 -6.73 0.74
C ALA A 330 -0.27 -7.47 1.45
N ARG A 331 -0.35 -7.68 2.77
CA ARG A 331 0.64 -8.46 3.52
C ARG A 331 0.60 -9.96 3.23
N ASP A 332 -0.57 -10.50 2.88
CA ASP A 332 -0.81 -11.93 2.65
C ASP A 332 -0.73 -12.33 1.17
N GLY A 333 0.21 -11.79 0.42
CA GLY A 333 0.46 -12.17 -0.96
C GLY A 333 0.34 -11.04 -1.99
N GLY A 334 0.30 -9.80 -1.51
CA GLY A 334 0.17 -8.62 -2.38
C GLY A 334 -1.30 -8.23 -2.63
N LEU A 335 -1.49 -7.02 -3.15
CA LEU A 335 -2.79 -6.50 -3.57
C LEU A 335 -2.56 -5.66 -4.84
N GLY A 336 -3.05 -6.13 -5.99
CA GLY A 336 -2.92 -5.37 -7.24
C GLY A 336 -4.13 -4.50 -7.54
N VAL A 337 -5.35 -4.97 -7.19
CA VAL A 337 -6.59 -4.22 -7.43
C VAL A 337 -7.50 -4.28 -6.22
N LEU A 338 -8.02 -3.11 -5.81
CA LEU A 338 -9.07 -2.96 -4.80
C LEU A 338 -10.34 -2.43 -5.47
N VAL A 339 -11.47 -3.12 -5.32
CA VAL A 339 -12.78 -2.64 -5.77
C VAL A 339 -13.63 -2.25 -4.55
N VAL A 340 -14.29 -1.09 -4.60
CA VAL A 340 -15.20 -0.59 -3.56
C VAL A 340 -16.58 -0.33 -4.15
N ASP A 341 -17.57 -1.13 -3.77
CA ASP A 341 -18.96 -1.05 -4.27
C ASP A 341 -19.91 -0.69 -3.12
N TYR A 342 -20.37 0.55 -2.98
CA TYR A 342 -20.03 1.81 -3.67
C TYR A 342 -19.69 2.91 -2.66
N VAL A 343 -18.96 3.94 -3.10
CA VAL A 343 -18.33 4.93 -2.20
C VAL A 343 -19.31 5.77 -1.37
N GLN A 344 -20.52 5.99 -1.84
CA GLN A 344 -21.52 6.76 -1.09
C GLN A 344 -22.09 6.02 0.13
N LEU A 345 -21.86 4.72 0.27
CA LEU A 345 -22.19 3.95 1.48
C LEU A 345 -21.04 3.98 2.49
N VAL A 346 -19.86 4.41 2.08
CA VAL A 346 -18.69 4.46 2.98
C VAL A 346 -18.81 5.66 3.91
N GLU A 347 -18.71 5.41 5.22
CA GLU A 347 -18.73 6.43 6.27
C GLU A 347 -17.31 6.82 6.69
N THR A 348 -17.15 8.07 7.16
CA THR A 348 -15.93 8.55 7.80
C THR A 348 -16.24 8.92 9.26
N GLU A 349 -15.27 8.75 10.15
CA GLU A 349 -15.45 9.03 11.61
C GLU A 349 -15.84 10.47 11.92
N GLN A 350 -15.51 11.41 11.03
CA GLN A 350 -15.81 12.85 11.20
C GLN A 350 -17.25 13.23 10.82
N ALA A 351 -18.14 12.28 10.55
CA ALA A 351 -19.47 12.52 9.94
C ALA A 351 -20.46 13.35 10.80
N ARG A 352 -20.17 13.67 12.06
CA ARG A 352 -21.16 14.35 12.93
C ARG A 352 -21.40 15.83 12.57
N ASN A 353 -20.53 16.50 11.80
CA ASN A 353 -20.66 17.93 11.46
C ASN A 353 -20.28 18.28 10.01
N ILE A 354 -20.19 17.31 9.09
CA ILE A 354 -19.80 17.53 7.69
C ILE A 354 -20.96 17.25 6.73
N THR A 355 -20.95 17.92 5.59
CA THR A 355 -21.93 17.64 4.52
C THR A 355 -21.62 16.29 3.86
N ARG A 356 -22.64 15.66 3.25
CA ARG A 356 -22.47 14.41 2.52
C ARG A 356 -21.39 14.51 1.42
N GLU A 357 -21.33 15.67 0.73
CA GLU A 357 -20.31 15.97 -0.26
C GLU A 357 -18.89 15.94 0.34
N GLN A 358 -18.72 16.52 1.53
CA GLN A 358 -17.44 16.50 2.24
C GLN A 358 -17.06 15.09 2.72
N ALA A 359 -18.02 14.29 3.16
CA ALA A 359 -17.79 12.90 3.53
C ALA A 359 -17.31 12.07 2.34
N VAL A 360 -17.99 12.16 1.20
CA VAL A 360 -17.61 11.49 -0.04
C VAL A 360 -16.25 11.96 -0.56
N ALA A 361 -15.93 13.26 -0.41
CA ALA A 361 -14.60 13.79 -0.73
C ALA A 361 -13.51 13.21 0.18
N GLY A 362 -13.79 13.02 1.47
CA GLY A 362 -12.89 12.36 2.43
C GLY A 362 -12.61 10.92 2.04
N VAL A 363 -13.64 10.16 1.71
CA VAL A 363 -13.53 8.76 1.22
C VAL A 363 -12.70 8.71 -0.05
N SER A 364 -12.98 9.57 -1.04
CA SER A 364 -12.23 9.61 -2.30
C SER A 364 -10.74 9.83 -2.08
N ARG A 365 -10.38 10.83 -1.24
CA ARG A 365 -8.98 11.11 -0.88
C ARG A 365 -8.34 9.96 -0.13
N GLY A 366 -9.05 9.32 0.81
CA GLY A 366 -8.57 8.15 1.53
C GLY A 366 -8.27 6.98 0.59
N LEU A 367 -9.17 6.66 -0.36
CA LEU A 367 -8.96 5.64 -1.37
C LEU A 367 -7.77 5.96 -2.29
N LYS A 368 -7.59 7.24 -2.68
CA LYS A 368 -6.42 7.66 -3.46
C LYS A 368 -5.12 7.49 -2.67
N ASN A 369 -5.09 7.88 -1.40
CA ASN A 369 -3.93 7.69 -0.54
C ASN A 369 -3.62 6.20 -0.36
N LEU A 370 -4.65 5.37 -0.17
CA LEU A 370 -4.51 3.93 -0.05
C LEU A 370 -3.94 3.29 -1.32
N SER A 371 -4.38 3.73 -2.51
CA SER A 371 -3.85 3.25 -3.79
C SER A 371 -2.35 3.48 -3.91
N VAL A 372 -1.87 4.65 -3.49
CA VAL A 372 -0.43 4.99 -3.49
C VAL A 372 0.32 4.22 -2.41
N ALA A 373 -0.23 4.15 -1.19
CA ALA A 373 0.43 3.50 -0.06
C ALA A 373 0.60 1.98 -0.22
N LEU A 374 -0.31 1.32 -0.95
CA LEU A 374 -0.29 -0.12 -1.21
C LEU A 374 0.21 -0.48 -2.61
N ASP A 375 0.56 0.53 -3.42
CA ASP A 375 0.95 0.36 -4.83
C ASP A 375 -0.06 -0.51 -5.60
N CYS A 376 -1.37 -0.26 -5.39
CA CYS A 376 -2.46 -0.98 -6.02
C CYS A 376 -3.35 -0.05 -6.83
N HIS A 377 -4.12 -0.60 -7.77
CA HIS A 377 -5.16 0.14 -8.46
C HIS A 377 -6.47 0.10 -7.66
N VAL A 378 -7.20 1.21 -7.59
CA VAL A 378 -8.51 1.26 -6.93
C VAL A 378 -9.61 1.50 -7.95
N ILE A 379 -10.63 0.61 -7.98
CA ILE A 379 -11.88 0.84 -8.69
C ILE A 379 -12.92 1.29 -7.67
N ALA A 380 -13.34 2.54 -7.77
CA ALA A 380 -14.34 3.13 -6.90
C ALA A 380 -15.69 3.26 -7.65
N LEU A 381 -16.71 2.57 -7.18
CA LEU A 381 -18.03 2.66 -7.82
C LEU A 381 -18.82 3.84 -7.26
N SER A 382 -19.50 4.57 -8.13
CA SER A 382 -20.31 5.73 -7.78
C SER A 382 -21.69 5.65 -8.42
N GLN A 383 -22.72 5.94 -7.65
CA GLN A 383 -24.08 6.01 -8.18
C GLN A 383 -24.36 7.43 -8.69
N LEU A 384 -24.95 7.53 -9.88
CA LEU A 384 -25.50 8.77 -10.44
C LEU A 384 -26.91 9.02 -9.90
N ASN A 385 -27.29 10.28 -9.79
CA ASN A 385 -28.70 10.64 -9.55
C ASN A 385 -29.55 10.43 -10.82
N ASP A 386 -30.87 10.64 -10.71
CA ASP A 386 -31.82 10.45 -11.83
C ASP A 386 -31.53 11.40 -13.00
N ASP A 387 -30.91 12.55 -12.76
CA ASP A 387 -30.49 13.50 -13.82
C ASP A 387 -29.17 13.06 -14.50
N GLY A 388 -28.60 11.92 -14.15
CA GLY A 388 -27.33 11.43 -14.70
C GLY A 388 -26.10 12.23 -14.21
N LEU A 389 -26.26 13.08 -13.20
CA LEU A 389 -25.20 13.94 -12.69
C LEU A 389 -24.54 13.36 -11.43
N MET A 390 -23.22 13.45 -11.38
CA MET A 390 -22.43 13.15 -10.18
C MET A 390 -22.42 14.37 -9.24
N ARG A 391 -23.55 14.75 -8.62
CA ARG A 391 -23.65 15.98 -7.81
C ARG A 391 -22.73 15.99 -6.57
N GLU A 392 -22.58 14.85 -5.90
CA GLU A 392 -21.77 14.72 -4.69
C GLU A 392 -20.29 14.34 -4.99
N SER A 393 -19.88 14.36 -6.28
CA SER A 393 -18.70 13.61 -6.72
C SER A 393 -17.65 14.44 -7.48
N ARG A 394 -17.65 15.78 -7.40
CA ARG A 394 -16.57 16.57 -8.02
C ARG A 394 -15.20 16.18 -7.47
N ALA A 395 -15.12 15.91 -6.18
CA ALA A 395 -13.88 15.45 -5.54
C ALA A 395 -13.43 14.10 -6.08
N ILE A 396 -14.37 13.14 -6.24
CA ILE A 396 -14.06 11.81 -6.80
C ILE A 396 -13.51 11.95 -8.23
N LYS A 397 -14.14 12.79 -9.08
CA LYS A 397 -13.62 13.07 -10.43
C LYS A 397 -12.22 13.67 -10.43
N ASN A 398 -11.92 14.52 -9.45
CA ASN A 398 -10.61 15.19 -9.35
C ASN A 398 -9.51 14.20 -8.96
N ASP A 399 -9.77 13.33 -7.99
CA ASP A 399 -8.81 12.35 -7.46
C ASP A 399 -8.61 11.17 -8.42
N ALA A 400 -9.60 10.83 -9.24
CA ALA A 400 -9.54 9.77 -10.22
C ALA A 400 -8.56 10.06 -11.36
N SER A 401 -7.86 9.03 -11.82
CA SER A 401 -7.06 9.06 -13.05
C SER A 401 -7.91 8.73 -14.28
N VAL A 402 -8.87 7.83 -14.13
CA VAL A 402 -9.85 7.46 -15.16
C VAL A 402 -11.25 7.60 -14.58
N VAL A 403 -12.18 8.17 -15.35
CA VAL A 403 -13.61 8.25 -15.01
C VAL A 403 -14.41 7.63 -16.13
N ILE A 404 -15.14 6.59 -15.80
CA ILE A 404 -15.98 5.81 -16.71
C ILE A 404 -17.43 6.02 -16.31
N ARG A 405 -18.28 6.39 -17.27
CA ARG A 405 -19.72 6.40 -17.12
C ARG A 405 -20.31 5.26 -17.95
N VAL A 406 -21.13 4.44 -17.33
CA VAL A 406 -21.80 3.31 -17.99
C VAL A 406 -23.23 3.72 -18.33
N GLU A 407 -23.60 3.55 -19.58
CA GLU A 407 -24.92 3.89 -20.12
C GLU A 407 -25.51 2.72 -20.89
N ARG A 408 -26.80 2.57 -20.80
CA ARG A 408 -27.54 1.56 -21.59
C ARG A 408 -28.57 2.25 -22.47
N PRO A 409 -28.37 2.21 -23.80
CA PRO A 409 -29.29 2.82 -24.75
C PRO A 409 -30.73 2.26 -24.71
N ASP A 410 -30.88 0.99 -24.28
CA ASP A 410 -32.15 0.29 -24.19
C ASP A 410 -32.88 0.42 -22.84
N LEU A 411 -32.30 1.14 -21.88
CA LEU A 411 -32.86 1.21 -20.52
C LEU A 411 -34.27 1.86 -20.51
N ASN A 412 -34.45 2.90 -21.30
CA ASN A 412 -35.71 3.66 -21.42
C ASN A 412 -36.47 3.36 -22.72
N GLU A 413 -35.87 2.61 -23.62
CA GLU A 413 -36.39 2.24 -24.94
C GLU A 413 -36.17 0.73 -25.18
N PRO A 414 -37.04 -0.16 -24.69
CA PRO A 414 -36.87 -1.60 -24.86
C PRO A 414 -36.77 -2.09 -26.31
N GLU A 415 -37.35 -1.34 -27.24
CA GLU A 415 -37.31 -1.61 -28.69
C GLU A 415 -36.20 -0.82 -29.42
N SER A 416 -35.23 -0.31 -28.68
CA SER A 416 -34.07 0.37 -29.25
C SER A 416 -33.35 -0.55 -30.25
N PRO A 417 -32.92 -0.03 -31.43
CA PRO A 417 -32.09 -0.82 -32.34
C PRO A 417 -30.72 -1.21 -31.73
N ARG A 418 -30.37 -0.59 -30.62
CA ARG A 418 -29.17 -0.88 -29.84
C ARG A 418 -29.48 -1.71 -28.58
N ALA A 419 -30.59 -2.44 -28.56
CA ALA A 419 -30.95 -3.32 -27.44
C ALA A 419 -29.87 -4.39 -27.24
N GLY A 420 -29.43 -4.56 -25.98
CA GLY A 420 -28.35 -5.46 -25.62
C GLY A 420 -26.95 -4.88 -25.79
N GLU A 421 -26.82 -3.58 -26.06
CA GLU A 421 -25.54 -2.84 -26.02
C GLU A 421 -25.39 -2.07 -24.71
N VAL A 422 -24.14 -1.77 -24.35
CA VAL A 422 -23.74 -0.88 -23.26
C VAL A 422 -22.65 0.06 -23.77
N ASP A 423 -22.80 1.34 -23.49
CA ASP A 423 -21.79 2.34 -23.76
C ASP A 423 -20.97 2.60 -22.49
N ILE A 424 -19.67 2.40 -22.61
CA ILE A 424 -18.66 2.66 -21.58
C ILE A 424 -17.99 3.96 -21.99
N VAL A 425 -18.49 5.07 -21.45
CA VAL A 425 -18.06 6.43 -21.80
C VAL A 425 -16.90 6.82 -20.89
N ILE A 426 -15.71 6.96 -21.45
CA ILE A 426 -14.52 7.42 -20.74
C ILE A 426 -14.56 8.95 -20.72
N GLU A 427 -14.99 9.55 -19.60
CA GLU A 427 -15.11 11.01 -19.43
C GLU A 427 -13.79 11.68 -19.06
N LYS A 428 -12.88 10.93 -18.43
CA LYS A 428 -11.54 11.38 -18.04
C LYS A 428 -10.57 10.24 -18.21
N ASN A 429 -9.42 10.51 -18.82
CA ASN A 429 -8.33 9.55 -18.96
C ASN A 429 -6.99 10.28 -18.89
N ARG A 430 -6.19 9.98 -17.87
CA ARG A 430 -4.83 10.54 -17.72
C ARG A 430 -3.81 9.81 -18.60
N PHE A 431 -4.15 8.63 -19.10
CA PHE A 431 -3.23 7.75 -19.83
C PHE A 431 -3.49 7.76 -21.35
N GLY A 432 -4.54 8.45 -21.80
CA GLY A 432 -4.90 8.45 -23.20
C GLY A 432 -6.10 9.36 -23.52
N PRO A 433 -6.72 9.20 -24.69
CA PRO A 433 -7.87 10.00 -25.09
C PRO A 433 -9.13 9.63 -24.30
N VAL A 434 -10.10 10.53 -24.30
CA VAL A 434 -11.48 10.23 -23.93
C VAL A 434 -12.19 9.61 -25.15
N ALA A 435 -13.01 8.59 -24.91
CA ALA A 435 -13.72 7.86 -25.96
C ALA A 435 -14.95 7.14 -25.39
N THR A 436 -15.75 6.57 -26.26
CA THR A 436 -16.83 5.66 -25.90
C THR A 436 -16.53 4.29 -26.48
N VAL A 437 -16.54 3.28 -25.63
CA VAL A 437 -16.42 1.87 -25.99
C VAL A 437 -17.81 1.26 -25.91
N THR A 438 -18.29 0.66 -26.99
CA THR A 438 -19.54 -0.09 -26.98
C THR A 438 -19.26 -1.57 -26.79
N ALA A 439 -19.93 -2.19 -25.83
CA ALA A 439 -19.83 -3.60 -25.53
C ALA A 439 -21.19 -4.31 -25.54
N ALA A 440 -21.20 -5.61 -25.68
CA ALA A 440 -22.43 -6.39 -25.59
C ALA A 440 -22.84 -6.64 -24.13
N ALA A 441 -24.06 -6.26 -23.77
CA ALA A 441 -24.63 -6.40 -22.43
C ALA A 441 -25.36 -7.74 -22.29
N GLN A 442 -24.65 -8.78 -21.85
CA GLN A 442 -25.24 -10.10 -21.53
C GLN A 442 -25.65 -10.17 -20.07
N LEU A 443 -26.57 -9.29 -19.65
CA LEU A 443 -26.94 -9.15 -18.23
C LEU A 443 -27.60 -10.38 -17.62
N HIS A 444 -28.24 -11.23 -18.44
CA HIS A 444 -28.77 -12.51 -18.00
C HIS A 444 -27.65 -13.47 -17.53
N TYR A 445 -26.41 -13.26 -17.99
CA TYR A 445 -25.19 -13.91 -17.49
C TYR A 445 -24.36 -12.99 -16.58
N SER A 446 -24.86 -11.83 -16.22
CA SER A 446 -24.14 -10.84 -15.40
C SER A 446 -22.76 -10.46 -15.98
N ARG A 447 -22.66 -10.22 -17.29
CA ARG A 447 -21.39 -9.84 -17.95
C ARG A 447 -21.54 -8.87 -19.09
N PHE A 448 -20.46 -8.15 -19.32
CA PHE A 448 -20.20 -7.38 -20.55
C PHE A 448 -19.08 -8.07 -21.32
N VAL A 449 -19.15 -8.06 -22.65
CA VAL A 449 -18.14 -8.67 -23.51
C VAL A 449 -17.88 -7.76 -24.72
N ASP A 450 -16.71 -7.85 -25.30
CA ASP A 450 -16.38 -7.15 -26.52
C ASP A 450 -17.41 -7.44 -27.62
N MET A 451 -17.73 -6.42 -28.44
CA MET A 451 -18.53 -6.60 -29.64
C MET A 451 -17.76 -7.47 -30.62
N ALA A 452 -18.47 -8.39 -31.28
CA ALA A 452 -17.85 -9.15 -32.35
C ALA A 452 -17.39 -8.19 -33.45
N GLN A 453 -16.11 -8.24 -33.81
CA GLN A 453 -15.62 -7.54 -34.99
C GLN A 453 -16.21 -8.26 -36.21
N LEU A 454 -17.01 -7.54 -36.99
CA LEU A 454 -17.59 -8.02 -38.24
C LEU A 454 -16.54 -8.03 -39.37
#